data_622a63a90273012401c3f525057bcd1f
#
_entry.id   622a63a90273012401c3f525057bcd1f
#
_cell.length_a   1.000
_cell.length_b   1.000
_cell.length_c   1.000
_cell.angle_alpha   90.00
_cell.angle_beta   90.00
_cell.angle_gamma   90.00
#
_symmetry.space_group_name_H-M   'P 1'
#
loop_
_entity.id
_entity.type
_entity.pdbx_description
1 polymer ?
#
loop_
_entity_poly.entity_id
_entity_poly.type
_entity_poly.pdbx_seq_one_letter_code
_entity_poly.pdbx_strand_id
1 'polypeptide(L)'
;MAESTSVQKIRNLQRTNGPATILAIGTATPSNCIYQADYPDYYFRVTNSDHETELKQKFKRIYAEKESKHVRIHGTEKESLDARQDISVVETPKLGKEAAEKAIKEWGQPKSKITHLVFCTTGCVDMPGADYQLIKLLGLNPSVQRHTVFQQGCFAGGTVLRLSKDLAENNACSRILLVCSEITPIFFRGPSETHLDSLIGQALFGDGAAAVIVGADPNISIERPLFQLVCAAQTILPDSQDAMLLHLREVGLTFHLSKNVPRIISDNIEKTLDEVFTPIGISDWNSLFWIVHPGGPAILDQVEAKLGLEEEKLRASRHVLSEYGNVTSACVLFILDEMRKKSMQEGKPTTGEGLQWGVLLGFGPGITVETLVLHSVHAATCSVN
;
A
#
# COMPACT_ATOMS: atom_id res chain seq x y z
N MET A 1 49.57 16.02 -13.33
CA MET A 1 48.36 15.95 -14.20
C MET A 1 47.26 15.35 -13.36
N ALA A 2 46.23 16.13 -13.00
CA ALA A 2 45.06 15.59 -12.31
C ALA A 2 44.35 14.69 -13.32
N GLU A 3 44.24 13.38 -13.01
CA GLU A 3 43.37 12.47 -13.78
C GLU A 3 41.95 13.03 -13.79
N SER A 4 41.46 13.41 -14.96
CA SER A 4 40.06 13.80 -15.11
C SER A 4 39.21 12.58 -14.72
N THR A 5 38.59 12.64 -13.56
CA THR A 5 37.68 11.59 -13.10
C THR A 5 36.58 11.49 -14.13
N SER A 6 36.53 10.40 -14.90
CA SER A 6 35.52 10.27 -15.95
C SER A 6 34.10 10.23 -15.35
N VAL A 7 33.13 10.81 -16.04
CA VAL A 7 31.70 10.76 -15.65
C VAL A 7 31.27 9.33 -15.31
N GLN A 8 31.76 8.34 -16.06
CA GLN A 8 31.46 6.92 -15.82
C GLN A 8 32.01 6.44 -14.46
N LYS A 9 33.20 6.87 -14.05
CA LYS A 9 33.79 6.52 -12.76
C LYS A 9 32.95 7.10 -11.61
N ILE A 10 32.48 8.35 -11.74
CA ILE A 10 31.58 8.97 -10.76
C ILE A 10 30.26 8.21 -10.68
N ARG A 11 29.63 7.90 -11.81
CA ARG A 11 28.38 7.12 -11.86
C ARG A 11 28.52 5.75 -11.20
N ASN A 12 29.62 5.05 -11.43
CA ASN A 12 29.85 3.75 -10.82
C ASN A 12 30.04 3.84 -9.30
N LEU A 13 30.59 4.93 -8.78
CA LEU A 13 30.69 5.18 -7.33
C LEU A 13 29.35 5.52 -6.68
N GLN A 14 28.39 6.00 -7.45
CA GLN A 14 27.05 6.33 -6.96
C GLN A 14 26.09 5.14 -6.94
N ARG A 15 26.38 4.08 -7.67
CA ARG A 15 25.55 2.87 -7.74
C ARG A 15 25.88 1.88 -6.64
N THR A 16 24.90 1.13 -6.23
CA THR A 16 25.04 0.00 -5.32
C THR A 16 25.39 -1.29 -6.09
N ASN A 17 25.87 -2.32 -5.39
CA ASN A 17 26.20 -3.61 -5.99
C ASN A 17 25.05 -4.60 -5.89
N GLY A 18 24.28 -4.56 -4.80
CA GLY A 18 23.16 -5.47 -4.57
C GLY A 18 21.78 -4.85 -4.85
N PRO A 19 20.75 -5.64 -4.84
CA PRO A 19 19.38 -5.19 -5.02
C PRO A 19 18.92 -4.35 -3.82
N ALA A 20 17.98 -3.45 -4.08
CA ALA A 20 17.27 -2.76 -3.01
C ALA A 20 16.55 -3.77 -2.11
N THR A 21 16.55 -3.51 -0.82
CA THR A 21 16.06 -4.42 0.20
C THR A 21 15.20 -3.68 1.20
N ILE A 22 14.07 -4.27 1.57
CA ILE A 22 13.24 -3.82 2.68
C ILE A 22 13.94 -4.22 3.98
N LEU A 23 14.21 -3.25 4.85
CA LEU A 23 14.97 -3.41 6.11
C LEU A 23 14.09 -3.34 7.36
N ALA A 24 12.95 -2.67 7.26
CA ALA A 24 11.97 -2.57 8.35
C ALA A 24 10.62 -2.18 7.81
N ILE A 25 9.54 -2.58 8.50
CA ILE A 25 8.16 -2.20 8.19
C ILE A 25 7.45 -1.80 9.47
N GLY A 26 6.73 -0.68 9.44
CA GLY A 26 5.85 -0.25 10.51
C GLY A 26 4.48 0.09 9.97
N THR A 27 3.43 -0.29 10.70
CA THR A 27 2.04 -0.03 10.33
C THR A 27 1.32 0.70 11.45
N ALA A 28 0.39 1.57 11.09
CA ALA A 28 -0.45 2.31 12.02
C ALA A 28 -1.89 2.40 11.50
N THR A 29 -2.82 2.41 12.43
CA THR A 29 -4.25 2.62 12.17
C THR A 29 -4.80 3.59 13.20
N PRO A 30 -5.86 4.35 12.90
CA PRO A 30 -6.54 5.18 13.88
C PRO A 30 -6.96 4.37 15.12
N SER A 31 -7.00 5.03 16.26
CA SER A 31 -7.47 4.42 17.51
C SER A 31 -8.96 4.07 17.48
N ASN A 32 -9.75 4.84 16.71
CA ASN A 32 -11.17 4.59 16.54
C ASN A 32 -11.39 3.40 15.62
N CYS A 33 -12.11 2.40 16.12
CA CYS A 33 -12.47 1.22 15.39
C CYS A 33 -13.98 1.03 15.48
N ILE A 34 -14.63 0.88 14.33
CA ILE A 34 -16.07 0.57 14.26
C ILE A 34 -16.18 -0.82 13.64
N TYR A 35 -16.90 -1.71 14.33
CA TYR A 35 -17.15 -3.03 13.77
C TYR A 35 -18.01 -2.93 12.52
N GLN A 36 -17.72 -3.73 11.54
CA GLN A 36 -18.42 -3.71 10.26
C GLN A 36 -19.93 -3.93 10.41
N ALA A 37 -20.33 -4.77 11.34
CA ALA A 37 -21.75 -5.02 11.64
C ALA A 37 -22.49 -3.76 12.12
N ASP A 38 -21.81 -2.86 12.81
CA ASP A 38 -22.37 -1.64 13.42
C ASP A 38 -22.25 -0.42 12.49
N TYR A 39 -21.32 -0.49 11.51
CA TYR A 39 -21.00 0.66 10.65
C TYR A 39 -22.19 1.17 9.83
N PRO A 40 -23.07 0.36 9.25
CA PRO A 40 -24.25 0.86 8.56
C PRO A 40 -25.13 1.74 9.45
N ASP A 41 -25.38 1.33 10.69
CA ASP A 41 -26.21 2.09 11.61
C ASP A 41 -25.49 3.38 12.08
N TYR A 42 -24.19 3.33 12.28
CA TYR A 42 -23.36 4.50 12.54
C TYR A 42 -23.39 5.49 11.36
N TYR A 43 -23.09 5.01 10.14
CA TYR A 43 -23.00 5.82 8.93
C TYR A 43 -24.29 6.57 8.63
N PHE A 44 -25.44 5.88 8.61
CA PHE A 44 -26.74 6.50 8.33
C PHE A 44 -27.16 7.50 9.41
N ARG A 45 -26.77 7.26 10.67
CA ARG A 45 -27.02 8.21 11.78
C ARG A 45 -26.17 9.49 11.64
N VAL A 46 -24.86 9.38 11.40
CA VAL A 46 -23.97 10.56 11.32
C VAL A 46 -24.19 11.38 10.04
N THR A 47 -24.77 10.78 9.03
CA THR A 47 -25.17 11.48 7.79
C THR A 47 -26.62 11.99 7.82
N ASN A 48 -27.32 11.87 8.96
CA ASN A 48 -28.73 12.23 9.12
C ASN A 48 -29.66 11.56 8.08
N SER A 49 -29.34 10.33 7.67
CA SER A 49 -30.02 9.59 6.59
C SER A 49 -30.75 8.33 7.09
N ASP A 50 -31.04 8.20 8.38
CA ASP A 50 -31.73 7.04 8.95
C ASP A 50 -33.12 6.79 8.34
N HIS A 51 -33.72 7.82 7.75
CA HIS A 51 -35.00 7.74 7.03
C HIS A 51 -34.91 6.99 5.68
N GLU A 52 -33.70 6.85 5.10
CA GLU A 52 -33.46 6.15 3.84
C GLU A 52 -33.32 4.63 4.06
N THR A 53 -34.40 3.99 4.48
CA THR A 53 -34.41 2.59 4.93
C THR A 53 -34.02 1.59 3.85
N GLU A 54 -34.44 1.79 2.59
CA GLU A 54 -34.08 0.91 1.48
C GLU A 54 -32.60 0.97 1.16
N LEU A 55 -32.02 2.17 1.16
CA LEU A 55 -30.59 2.37 0.89
C LEU A 55 -29.75 1.79 2.01
N LYS A 56 -30.19 1.94 3.26
CA LYS A 56 -29.59 1.31 4.42
C LYS A 56 -29.59 -0.22 4.33
N GLN A 57 -30.67 -0.82 3.85
CA GLN A 57 -30.75 -2.26 3.61
C GLN A 57 -29.82 -2.72 2.48
N LYS A 58 -29.69 -1.94 1.41
CA LYS A 58 -28.69 -2.20 0.36
C LYS A 58 -27.29 -2.17 0.92
N PHE A 59 -26.97 -1.17 1.74
CA PHE A 59 -25.67 -1.02 2.38
C PHE A 59 -25.34 -2.21 3.30
N LYS A 60 -26.30 -2.64 4.14
CA LYS A 60 -26.14 -3.84 4.98
C LYS A 60 -25.85 -5.10 4.16
N ARG A 61 -26.48 -5.26 2.99
CA ARG A 61 -26.18 -6.40 2.08
C ARG A 61 -24.77 -6.33 1.50
N ILE A 62 -24.29 -5.15 1.08
CA ILE A 62 -22.91 -4.94 0.62
C ILE A 62 -21.93 -5.36 1.71
N TYR A 63 -22.24 -5.08 2.98
CA TYR A 63 -21.42 -5.49 4.11
C TYR A 63 -21.47 -7.00 4.38
N ALA A 64 -22.64 -7.62 4.30
CA ALA A 64 -22.81 -9.05 4.58
C ALA A 64 -22.07 -9.95 3.57
N GLU A 65 -21.83 -9.46 2.36
CA GLU A 65 -21.10 -10.16 1.31
C GLU A 65 -19.57 -10.02 1.43
N LYS A 66 -19.08 -9.32 2.45
CA LYS A 66 -17.64 -9.01 2.64
C LYS A 66 -17.12 -9.61 3.93
N GLU A 67 -15.93 -10.18 3.86
CA GLU A 67 -15.24 -10.80 4.99
C GLU A 67 -14.61 -9.79 5.97
N SER A 68 -14.83 -8.48 5.80
CA SER A 68 -14.20 -7.45 6.63
C SER A 68 -14.84 -7.37 8.01
N LYS A 69 -14.02 -7.38 9.06
CA LYS A 69 -14.46 -7.35 10.46
C LYS A 69 -14.52 -5.94 11.05
N HIS A 70 -13.71 -5.03 10.53
CA HIS A 70 -13.53 -3.70 11.11
C HIS A 70 -13.40 -2.63 10.03
N VAL A 71 -13.96 -1.44 10.29
CA VAL A 71 -13.68 -0.21 9.55
C VAL A 71 -13.00 0.76 10.52
N ARG A 72 -11.81 1.23 10.19
CA ARG A 72 -11.08 2.21 11.00
C ARG A 72 -11.10 3.51 10.26
N ILE A 73 -11.74 4.52 10.84
CA ILE A 73 -11.96 5.81 10.19
C ILE A 73 -11.71 6.99 11.14
N HIS A 74 -11.30 8.11 10.55
CA HIS A 74 -11.42 9.41 11.19
C HIS A 74 -12.85 9.92 10.95
N GLY A 75 -13.67 9.92 12.00
CA GLY A 75 -15.06 10.39 11.91
C GLY A 75 -15.13 11.86 11.53
N THR A 76 -15.97 12.20 10.55
CA THR A 76 -16.29 13.59 10.23
C THR A 76 -17.78 13.75 10.01
N GLU A 77 -18.36 14.76 10.67
CA GLU A 77 -19.75 15.20 10.47
C GLU A 77 -19.84 16.35 9.45
N LYS A 78 -18.71 16.75 8.85
CA LYS A 78 -18.62 17.95 8.03
C LYS A 78 -18.80 17.65 6.55
N GLU A 79 -19.77 18.31 5.92
CA GLU A 79 -20.13 18.08 4.52
C GLU A 79 -19.20 18.76 3.49
N SER A 80 -18.55 19.90 3.83
CA SER A 80 -17.74 20.65 2.88
C SER A 80 -16.38 19.97 2.59
N LEU A 81 -15.88 20.15 1.37
CA LEU A 81 -14.54 19.70 0.99
C LEU A 81 -13.47 20.36 1.86
N ASP A 82 -13.59 21.65 2.15
CA ASP A 82 -12.63 22.41 2.97
C ASP A 82 -12.48 21.77 4.36
N ALA A 83 -13.60 21.51 5.04
CA ALA A 83 -13.57 20.93 6.38
C ALA A 83 -12.95 19.52 6.41
N ARG A 84 -13.15 18.73 5.35
CA ARG A 84 -12.54 17.40 5.21
C ARG A 84 -11.06 17.49 4.86
N GLN A 85 -10.69 18.50 4.05
CA GLN A 85 -9.30 18.79 3.74
C GLN A 85 -8.55 19.26 4.99
N ASP A 86 -9.12 20.15 5.81
CA ASP A 86 -8.53 20.59 7.08
C ASP A 86 -8.18 19.42 7.99
N ILE A 87 -9.04 18.40 8.04
CA ILE A 87 -8.75 17.15 8.77
C ILE A 87 -7.63 16.38 8.10
N SER A 88 -7.70 16.23 6.78
CA SER A 88 -6.75 15.40 6.02
C SER A 88 -5.32 15.94 6.11
N VAL A 89 -5.11 17.25 6.02
CA VAL A 89 -3.77 17.86 6.08
C VAL A 89 -3.11 17.73 7.45
N VAL A 90 -3.92 17.56 8.50
CA VAL A 90 -3.44 17.40 9.88
C VAL A 90 -3.22 15.92 10.22
N GLU A 91 -4.21 15.07 9.94
CA GLU A 91 -4.21 13.68 10.43
C GLU A 91 -3.41 12.73 9.54
N THR A 92 -3.33 12.97 8.22
CA THR A 92 -2.54 12.12 7.32
C THR A 92 -1.04 12.07 7.71
N PRO A 93 -0.34 13.20 7.91
CA PRO A 93 1.07 13.15 8.34
C PRO A 93 1.24 12.62 9.77
N LYS A 94 0.28 12.79 10.67
CA LYS A 94 0.33 12.21 12.03
C LYS A 94 0.25 10.68 11.99
N LEU A 95 -0.69 10.13 11.24
CA LEU A 95 -0.82 8.69 11.08
C LEU A 95 0.43 8.11 10.40
N GLY A 96 0.94 8.80 9.35
CA GLY A 96 2.20 8.46 8.71
C GLY A 96 3.39 8.48 9.66
N LYS A 97 3.43 9.43 10.62
CA LYS A 97 4.45 9.48 11.68
C LYS A 97 4.43 8.23 12.56
N GLU A 98 3.26 7.79 12.99
CA GLU A 98 3.15 6.59 13.84
C GLU A 98 3.70 5.34 13.15
N ALA A 99 3.38 5.15 11.87
CA ALA A 99 3.93 4.07 11.07
C ALA A 99 5.46 4.21 10.90
N ALA A 100 5.93 5.43 10.59
CA ALA A 100 7.36 5.71 10.41
C ALA A 100 8.17 5.50 11.69
N GLU A 101 7.66 5.92 12.85
CA GLU A 101 8.33 5.68 14.14
C GLU A 101 8.48 4.19 14.45
N LYS A 102 7.49 3.37 14.12
CA LYS A 102 7.56 1.91 14.26
C LYS A 102 8.61 1.30 13.31
N ALA A 103 8.62 1.73 12.04
CA ALA A 103 9.63 1.27 11.08
C ALA A 103 11.05 1.69 11.48
N ILE A 104 11.26 2.93 11.91
CA ILE A 104 12.56 3.42 12.38
C ILE A 104 13.01 2.67 13.65
N LYS A 105 12.09 2.41 14.58
CA LYS A 105 12.38 1.63 15.78
C LYS A 105 12.79 0.19 15.44
N GLU A 106 12.09 -0.45 14.52
CA GLU A 106 12.42 -1.80 14.06
C GLU A 106 13.78 -1.82 13.34
N TRP A 107 14.05 -0.84 12.49
CA TRP A 107 15.32 -0.71 11.81
C TRP A 107 16.50 -0.57 12.78
N GLY A 108 16.28 0.01 13.95
CA GLY A 108 17.26 0.13 15.02
C GLY A 108 18.44 1.07 14.70
N GLN A 109 18.36 1.89 13.65
CA GLN A 109 19.40 2.83 13.27
C GLN A 109 18.96 4.29 13.53
N PRO A 110 19.90 5.21 13.73
CA PRO A 110 19.58 6.62 13.92
C PRO A 110 18.84 7.19 12.69
N LYS A 111 17.77 7.94 12.94
CA LYS A 111 17.00 8.61 11.88
C LYS A 111 17.81 9.60 11.05
N SER A 112 18.99 10.04 11.55
CA SER A 112 19.94 10.86 10.79
C SER A 112 20.55 10.14 9.58
N LYS A 113 20.44 8.80 9.50
CA LYS A 113 20.86 8.02 8.35
C LYS A 113 19.80 8.01 7.22
N ILE A 114 18.59 8.47 7.46
CA ILE A 114 17.55 8.60 6.42
C ILE A 114 17.98 9.71 5.46
N THR A 115 18.11 9.36 4.19
CA THR A 115 18.58 10.26 3.12
C THR A 115 17.45 10.74 2.22
N HIS A 116 16.41 9.92 2.07
CA HIS A 116 15.25 10.21 1.22
C HIS A 116 13.95 9.92 1.98
N LEU A 117 12.93 10.71 1.68
CA LEU A 117 11.55 10.48 2.08
C LEU A 117 10.70 10.36 0.81
N VAL A 118 10.03 9.23 0.64
CA VAL A 118 8.97 9.04 -0.35
C VAL A 118 7.65 8.98 0.39
N PHE A 119 6.76 9.94 0.13
CA PHE A 119 5.45 10.01 0.78
C PHE A 119 4.35 9.79 -0.25
N CYS A 120 3.40 8.92 0.04
CA CYS A 120 2.26 8.62 -0.82
C CYS A 120 0.95 8.83 -0.08
N THR A 121 0.00 9.51 -0.72
CA THR A 121 -1.36 9.68 -0.23
C THR A 121 -2.32 9.97 -1.38
N THR A 122 -3.53 9.45 -1.28
CA THR A 122 -4.59 9.71 -2.26
C THR A 122 -5.43 10.93 -1.87
N GLY A 123 -5.66 11.11 -0.58
CA GLY A 123 -6.68 12.04 -0.07
C GLY A 123 -6.16 13.36 0.48
N CYS A 124 -4.85 13.51 0.68
CA CYS A 124 -4.28 14.71 1.30
C CYS A 124 -3.40 15.46 0.30
N VAL A 125 -3.92 16.52 -0.30
CA VAL A 125 -3.18 17.38 -1.23
C VAL A 125 -3.02 18.75 -0.61
N ASP A 126 -1.78 19.17 -0.32
CA ASP A 126 -1.46 20.45 0.29
C ASP A 126 -0.07 20.94 -0.14
N MET A 127 0.20 22.24 0.03
CA MET A 127 1.49 22.88 -0.22
C MET A 127 1.83 23.89 0.90
N PRO A 128 2.83 23.59 1.77
CA PRO A 128 3.71 22.42 1.77
C PRO A 128 2.97 21.15 2.20
N GLY A 129 3.28 20.01 1.55
CA GLY A 129 2.55 18.77 1.70
C GLY A 129 2.83 17.97 2.97
N ALA A 130 2.17 16.82 3.08
CA ALA A 130 2.30 15.91 4.22
C ALA A 130 3.74 15.41 4.43
N ASP A 131 4.53 15.30 3.37
CA ASP A 131 5.96 14.99 3.41
C ASP A 131 6.77 16.04 4.20
N TYR A 132 6.49 17.32 3.97
CA TYR A 132 7.12 18.41 4.71
C TYR A 132 6.72 18.39 6.19
N GLN A 133 5.44 18.16 6.47
CA GLN A 133 4.95 18.06 7.85
C GLN A 133 5.59 16.85 8.56
N LEU A 134 5.70 15.72 7.86
CA LEU A 134 6.30 14.51 8.41
C LEU A 134 7.78 14.70 8.79
N ILE A 135 8.56 15.41 7.97
CA ILE A 135 9.95 15.75 8.31
C ILE A 135 10.01 16.50 9.64
N LYS A 136 9.14 17.50 9.82
CA LYS A 136 9.08 18.26 11.08
C LYS A 136 8.63 17.38 12.25
N LEU A 137 7.59 16.60 12.08
CA LEU A 137 7.04 15.72 13.12
C LEU A 137 8.03 14.66 13.59
N LEU A 138 8.86 14.12 12.69
CA LEU A 138 9.90 13.15 12.99
C LEU A 138 11.22 13.80 13.41
N GLY A 139 11.41 15.09 13.14
CA GLY A 139 12.69 15.78 13.31
C GLY A 139 13.80 15.17 12.45
N LEU A 140 13.50 14.92 11.17
CA LEU A 140 14.50 14.46 10.19
C LEU A 140 15.43 15.61 9.78
N ASN A 141 16.58 15.25 9.20
CA ASN A 141 17.50 16.24 8.68
C ASN A 141 16.83 17.06 7.57
N PRO A 142 16.91 18.41 7.59
CA PRO A 142 16.38 19.26 6.52
C PRO A 142 16.91 18.98 5.11
N SER A 143 18.06 18.31 4.99
CA SER A 143 18.65 17.91 3.70
C SER A 143 18.08 16.61 3.13
N VAL A 144 17.14 15.95 3.80
CA VAL A 144 16.45 14.75 3.28
C VAL A 144 15.78 15.11 1.96
N GLN A 145 16.07 14.34 0.90
CA GLN A 145 15.45 14.53 -0.41
C GLN A 145 14.01 14.00 -0.36
N ARG A 146 13.05 14.78 -0.84
CA ARG A 146 11.63 14.49 -0.73
C ARG A 146 10.99 14.20 -2.08
N HIS A 147 10.18 13.17 -2.11
CA HIS A 147 9.30 12.84 -3.24
C HIS A 147 7.90 12.59 -2.70
N THR A 148 6.91 13.30 -3.24
CA THR A 148 5.51 13.07 -2.88
C THR A 148 4.73 12.58 -4.08
N VAL A 149 3.96 11.51 -3.89
CA VAL A 149 3.10 10.91 -4.89
C VAL A 149 1.65 11.10 -4.44
N PHE A 150 0.88 11.81 -5.26
CA PHE A 150 -0.51 12.13 -4.98
C PHE A 150 -1.47 11.40 -5.92
N GLN A 151 -2.64 11.03 -5.42
CA GLN A 151 -3.83 10.66 -6.22
C GLN A 151 -3.62 9.55 -7.25
N GLN A 152 -2.75 8.60 -6.98
CA GLN A 152 -2.62 7.40 -7.81
C GLN A 152 -3.50 6.24 -7.34
N GLY A 153 -4.03 6.30 -6.12
CA GLY A 153 -4.92 5.27 -5.58
C GLY A 153 -4.21 3.96 -5.24
N CYS A 154 -4.93 2.86 -5.42
CA CYS A 154 -4.58 1.56 -4.85
C CYS A 154 -3.28 0.93 -5.41
N PHE A 155 -2.89 1.21 -6.66
CA PHE A 155 -1.63 0.67 -7.21
C PHE A 155 -0.39 1.40 -6.70
N ALA A 156 -0.56 2.60 -6.11
CA ALA A 156 0.53 3.48 -5.75
C ALA A 156 1.51 2.87 -4.73
N GLY A 157 1.07 1.95 -3.88
CA GLY A 157 1.98 1.24 -2.96
C GLY A 157 3.09 0.49 -3.68
N GLY A 158 2.77 -0.17 -4.79
CA GLY A 158 3.75 -0.78 -5.69
C GLY A 158 4.63 0.26 -6.38
N THR A 159 4.02 1.34 -6.91
CA THR A 159 4.73 2.44 -7.59
C THR A 159 5.80 3.07 -6.69
N VAL A 160 5.45 3.42 -5.44
CA VAL A 160 6.40 4.08 -4.53
C VAL A 160 7.44 3.11 -3.98
N LEU A 161 7.12 1.82 -3.90
CA LEU A 161 8.10 0.80 -3.56
C LEU A 161 9.13 0.63 -4.70
N ARG A 162 8.67 0.61 -5.98
CA ARG A 162 9.55 0.64 -7.17
C ARG A 162 10.39 1.91 -7.20
N LEU A 163 9.81 3.10 -6.94
CA LEU A 163 10.56 4.34 -6.85
C LEU A 163 11.65 4.26 -5.76
N SER A 164 11.31 3.71 -4.59
CA SER A 164 12.27 3.52 -3.49
C SER A 164 13.38 2.54 -3.86
N LYS A 165 13.06 1.48 -4.63
CA LYS A 165 14.04 0.56 -5.21
C LYS A 165 15.03 1.32 -6.10
N ASP A 166 14.52 2.08 -7.06
CA ASP A 166 15.35 2.82 -8.02
C ASP A 166 16.23 3.87 -7.33
N LEU A 167 15.71 4.55 -6.31
CA LEU A 167 16.49 5.48 -5.49
C LEU A 167 17.60 4.76 -4.71
N ALA A 168 17.28 3.61 -4.10
CA ALA A 168 18.27 2.85 -3.32
C ALA A 168 19.42 2.32 -4.19
N GLU A 169 19.11 1.80 -5.37
CA GLU A 169 20.11 1.21 -6.27
C GLU A 169 20.97 2.24 -7.00
N ASN A 170 20.47 3.46 -7.19
CA ASN A 170 21.21 4.52 -7.86
C ASN A 170 21.90 5.51 -6.90
N ASN A 171 21.72 5.37 -5.58
CA ASN A 171 22.34 6.23 -4.57
C ASN A 171 22.99 5.36 -3.48
N ALA A 172 24.26 5.06 -3.63
CA ALA A 172 25.01 4.24 -2.68
C ALA A 172 24.88 4.79 -1.25
N CYS A 173 24.75 3.87 -0.29
CA CYS A 173 24.56 4.18 1.13
C CYS A 173 23.25 4.90 1.47
N SER A 174 22.33 5.08 0.53
CA SER A 174 21.05 5.70 0.84
C SER A 174 20.16 4.80 1.69
N ARG A 175 19.32 5.45 2.49
CA ARG A 175 18.23 4.82 3.25
C ARG A 175 16.98 5.65 3.04
N ILE A 176 16.01 5.04 2.39
CA ILE A 176 14.75 5.66 1.97
C ILE A 176 13.69 5.33 3.01
N LEU A 177 13.11 6.34 3.63
CA LEU A 177 11.88 6.20 4.38
C LEU A 177 10.71 6.36 3.40
N LEU A 178 10.07 5.25 3.06
CA LEU A 178 8.82 5.23 2.30
C LEU A 178 7.66 5.27 3.28
N VAL A 179 6.67 6.14 3.05
CA VAL A 179 5.44 6.22 3.85
C VAL A 179 4.23 6.31 2.92
N CYS A 180 3.31 5.36 3.05
CA CYS A 180 1.96 5.45 2.50
C CYS A 180 1.01 5.77 3.65
N SER A 181 0.27 6.88 3.59
CA SER A 181 -0.68 7.26 4.62
C SER A 181 -2.00 7.69 4.00
N GLU A 182 -3.04 6.92 4.29
CA GLU A 182 -4.34 7.04 3.66
C GLU A 182 -5.42 7.20 4.72
N ILE A 183 -6.24 8.24 4.56
CA ILE A 183 -7.43 8.47 5.38
C ILE A 183 -8.61 8.81 4.49
N THR A 184 -9.79 8.42 4.91
CA THR A 184 -11.01 8.44 4.09
C THR A 184 -11.88 9.70 4.15
N PRO A 185 -11.60 10.77 4.93
CA PRO A 185 -12.48 11.95 4.98
C PRO A 185 -12.82 12.54 3.62
N ILE A 186 -11.87 12.54 2.67
CA ILE A 186 -12.09 13.11 1.33
C ILE A 186 -13.14 12.33 0.51
N PHE A 187 -13.35 11.04 0.83
CA PHE A 187 -14.37 10.18 0.22
C PHE A 187 -15.71 10.25 0.97
N PHE A 188 -15.69 10.70 2.24
CA PHE A 188 -16.85 10.63 3.10
C PHE A 188 -17.94 11.59 2.63
N ARG A 189 -19.15 11.08 2.45
CA ARG A 189 -20.36 11.83 2.13
C ARG A 189 -21.59 10.99 2.46
N GLY A 190 -22.74 11.63 2.60
CA GLY A 190 -24.02 10.96 2.81
C GLY A 190 -24.38 9.98 1.69
N PRO A 191 -25.27 9.03 1.96
CA PRO A 191 -25.74 8.06 0.98
C PRO A 191 -26.49 8.75 -0.17
N SER A 192 -26.49 8.12 -1.34
CA SER A 192 -27.20 8.64 -2.52
C SER A 192 -27.66 7.49 -3.40
N GLU A 193 -28.94 7.53 -3.81
CA GLU A 193 -29.50 6.54 -4.74
C GLU A 193 -28.90 6.63 -6.15
N THR A 194 -28.46 7.82 -6.55
CA THR A 194 -27.86 8.07 -7.86
C THR A 194 -26.37 7.76 -7.92
N HIS A 195 -25.73 7.54 -6.77
CA HIS A 195 -24.27 7.30 -6.65
C HIS A 195 -24.00 6.10 -5.74
N LEU A 196 -24.48 4.93 -6.12
CA LEU A 196 -24.32 3.68 -5.34
C LEU A 196 -22.86 3.28 -5.17
N ASP A 197 -21.98 3.66 -6.09
CA ASP A 197 -20.52 3.47 -5.98
C ASP A 197 -19.97 4.08 -4.68
N SER A 198 -20.57 5.19 -4.21
CA SER A 198 -20.20 5.81 -2.94
C SER A 198 -20.42 4.89 -1.74
N LEU A 199 -21.53 4.13 -1.73
CA LEU A 199 -21.78 3.16 -0.68
C LEU A 199 -20.77 2.02 -0.69
N ILE A 200 -20.39 1.56 -1.89
CA ILE A 200 -19.36 0.53 -2.04
C ILE A 200 -18.03 1.03 -1.44
N GLY A 201 -17.68 2.29 -1.72
CA GLY A 201 -16.48 2.89 -1.14
C GLY A 201 -16.53 3.03 0.36
N GLN A 202 -17.65 3.52 0.92
CA GLN A 202 -17.83 3.60 2.38
C GLN A 202 -17.73 2.22 3.04
N ALA A 203 -18.10 1.16 2.32
CA ALA A 203 -18.02 -0.21 2.80
C ALA A 203 -16.61 -0.82 2.70
N LEU A 204 -15.79 -0.37 1.75
CA LEU A 204 -14.50 -0.99 1.41
C LEU A 204 -13.31 -0.29 2.06
N PHE A 205 -13.27 1.04 1.97
CA PHE A 205 -12.08 1.80 2.36
C PHE A 205 -11.96 1.92 3.88
N GLY A 206 -10.72 1.83 4.35
CA GLY A 206 -10.34 2.08 5.73
C GLY A 206 -9.15 3.03 5.80
N ASP A 207 -8.90 3.56 6.99
CA ASP A 207 -7.77 4.44 7.29
C ASP A 207 -6.57 3.65 7.78
N GLY A 208 -5.39 3.98 7.29
CA GLY A 208 -4.16 3.33 7.73
C GLY A 208 -2.92 3.96 7.11
N ALA A 209 -1.80 3.76 7.76
CA ALA A 209 -0.50 4.12 7.23
C ALA A 209 0.49 2.96 7.37
N ALA A 210 1.36 2.83 6.39
CA ALA A 210 2.49 1.92 6.44
C ALA A 210 3.77 2.67 6.06
N ALA A 211 4.84 2.35 6.75
CA ALA A 211 6.16 2.89 6.47
C ALA A 211 7.18 1.76 6.30
N VAL A 212 8.10 1.96 5.39
CA VAL A 212 9.14 0.97 5.06
C VAL A 212 10.48 1.69 4.99
N ILE A 213 11.52 1.07 5.56
CA ILE A 213 12.91 1.48 5.31
C ILE A 213 13.44 0.63 4.16
N VAL A 214 13.85 1.29 3.08
CA VAL A 214 14.47 0.64 1.90
C VAL A 214 15.91 1.11 1.76
N GLY A 215 16.81 0.18 1.47
CA GLY A 215 18.21 0.47 1.18
C GLY A 215 18.82 -0.66 0.38
N ALA A 216 19.89 -0.39 -0.35
CA ALA A 216 20.69 -1.43 -0.98
C ALA A 216 22.00 -1.65 -0.18
N ASP A 217 22.65 -2.77 -0.44
CA ASP A 217 23.88 -3.17 0.26
C ASP A 217 23.78 -3.04 1.82
N PRO A 218 22.81 -3.76 2.46
CA PRO A 218 22.58 -3.63 3.90
C PRO A 218 23.80 -4.11 4.68
N ASN A 219 24.14 -3.39 5.75
CA ASN A 219 25.13 -3.86 6.70
C ASN A 219 24.49 -4.90 7.64
N ILE A 220 24.63 -6.17 7.31
CA ILE A 220 24.04 -7.31 8.03
C ILE A 220 24.41 -7.42 9.50
N SER A 221 25.47 -6.72 9.95
CA SER A 221 25.86 -6.66 11.37
C SER A 221 24.91 -5.79 12.20
N ILE A 222 24.17 -4.88 11.56
CA ILE A 222 23.32 -3.89 12.24
C ILE A 222 21.96 -3.68 11.57
N GLU A 223 21.75 -4.22 10.37
CA GLU A 223 20.51 -4.11 9.61
C GLU A 223 19.97 -5.51 9.31
N ARG A 224 18.65 -5.65 9.28
CA ARG A 224 17.99 -6.93 9.05
C ARG A 224 17.20 -6.90 7.75
N PRO A 225 17.70 -7.49 6.67
CA PRO A 225 16.94 -7.67 5.45
C PRO A 225 15.64 -8.44 5.70
N LEU A 226 14.56 -8.01 5.05
CA LEU A 226 13.25 -8.68 5.09
C LEU A 226 12.86 -9.25 3.71
N PHE A 227 12.94 -8.41 2.67
CA PHE A 227 12.65 -8.79 1.30
C PHE A 227 13.57 -8.01 0.36
N GLN A 228 14.11 -8.67 -0.65
CA GLN A 228 14.82 -8.02 -1.75
C GLN A 228 13.81 -7.65 -2.85
N LEU A 229 13.97 -6.47 -3.43
CA LEU A 229 13.18 -5.95 -4.55
C LEU A 229 13.96 -6.23 -5.84
N VAL A 230 13.59 -7.28 -6.56
CA VAL A 230 14.41 -7.79 -7.67
C VAL A 230 14.16 -7.01 -8.96
N CYS A 231 12.93 -7.00 -9.42
CA CYS A 231 12.52 -6.21 -10.58
C CYS A 231 11.07 -5.73 -10.42
N ALA A 232 10.69 -4.78 -11.27
CA ALA A 232 9.35 -4.21 -11.25
C ALA A 232 8.89 -3.86 -12.67
N ALA A 233 7.59 -3.97 -12.92
CA ALA A 233 6.93 -3.56 -14.15
C ALA A 233 5.62 -2.84 -13.83
N GLN A 234 5.21 -1.93 -14.71
CA GLN A 234 3.91 -1.27 -14.64
C GLN A 234 3.20 -1.45 -15.98
N THR A 235 1.95 -1.88 -15.94
CA THR A 235 1.15 -2.14 -17.14
C THR A 235 -0.22 -1.49 -17.02
N ILE A 236 -0.65 -0.75 -18.04
CA ILE A 236 -2.05 -0.32 -18.17
C ILE A 236 -2.79 -1.41 -18.92
N LEU A 237 -3.87 -1.92 -18.32
CA LEU A 237 -4.65 -2.98 -18.93
C LEU A 237 -5.45 -2.46 -20.15
N PRO A 238 -5.56 -3.25 -21.23
CA PRO A 238 -6.30 -2.81 -22.41
C PRO A 238 -7.79 -2.62 -22.09
N ASP A 239 -8.40 -1.68 -22.79
CA ASP A 239 -9.85 -1.39 -22.77
C ASP A 239 -10.42 -1.18 -21.35
N SER A 240 -9.63 -0.60 -20.45
CA SER A 240 -9.98 -0.45 -19.03
C SER A 240 -10.14 0.99 -18.56
N GLN A 241 -10.04 2.00 -19.44
CA GLN A 241 -10.02 3.42 -19.09
C GLN A 241 -11.25 3.87 -18.29
N ASP A 242 -12.42 3.28 -18.51
CA ASP A 242 -13.67 3.64 -17.84
C ASP A 242 -14.04 2.68 -16.69
N ALA A 243 -13.19 1.70 -16.40
CA ALA A 243 -13.51 0.67 -15.43
C ALA A 243 -13.34 1.13 -13.97
N MET A 244 -12.37 2.01 -13.72
CA MET A 244 -12.10 2.55 -12.39
C MET A 244 -11.64 4.01 -12.53
N LEU A 245 -12.51 4.95 -12.17
CA LEU A 245 -12.28 6.39 -12.27
C LEU A 245 -12.45 7.05 -10.92
N LEU A 246 -11.56 8.01 -10.63
CA LEU A 246 -11.68 8.88 -9.47
C LEU A 246 -11.56 10.34 -9.92
N HIS A 247 -12.46 11.18 -9.43
CA HIS A 247 -12.48 12.60 -9.76
C HIS A 247 -12.61 13.44 -8.50
N LEU A 248 -11.68 14.38 -8.30
CA LEU A 248 -11.84 15.40 -7.27
C LEU A 248 -12.89 16.42 -7.73
N ARG A 249 -13.92 16.62 -6.93
CA ARG A 249 -15.05 17.53 -7.14
C ARG A 249 -15.27 18.37 -5.88
N GLU A 250 -16.17 19.34 -5.93
CA GLU A 250 -16.58 20.13 -4.75
C GLU A 250 -17.13 19.24 -3.62
N VAL A 251 -17.80 18.14 -3.99
CA VAL A 251 -18.32 17.15 -3.05
C VAL A 251 -17.25 16.17 -2.51
N GLY A 252 -15.98 16.39 -2.82
CA GLY A 252 -14.86 15.51 -2.47
C GLY A 252 -14.44 14.60 -3.61
N LEU A 253 -13.68 13.56 -3.27
CA LEU A 253 -13.24 12.58 -4.24
C LEU A 253 -14.37 11.59 -4.55
N THR A 254 -14.89 11.68 -5.77
CA THR A 254 -15.92 10.78 -6.30
C THR A 254 -15.25 9.66 -7.06
N PHE A 255 -15.83 8.47 -7.04
CA PHE A 255 -15.32 7.37 -7.84
C PHE A 255 -16.43 6.64 -8.58
N HIS A 256 -16.04 6.03 -9.68
CA HIS A 256 -16.82 5.07 -10.44
C HIS A 256 -16.08 3.74 -10.47
N LEU A 257 -16.79 2.66 -10.16
CA LEU A 257 -16.24 1.31 -10.11
C LEU A 257 -17.12 0.37 -10.92
N SER A 258 -16.63 -0.06 -12.07
CA SER A 258 -17.32 -1.07 -12.88
C SER A 258 -17.31 -2.44 -12.18
N LYS A 259 -18.44 -3.12 -12.20
CA LYS A 259 -18.57 -4.51 -11.74
C LYS A 259 -17.63 -5.50 -12.48
N ASN A 260 -17.11 -5.09 -13.64
CA ASN A 260 -16.22 -5.91 -14.47
C ASN A 260 -14.73 -5.81 -14.04
N VAL A 261 -14.39 -4.94 -13.09
CA VAL A 261 -12.99 -4.76 -12.65
C VAL A 261 -12.31 -6.08 -12.27
N PRO A 262 -12.91 -6.97 -11.46
CA PRO A 262 -12.29 -8.25 -11.12
C PRO A 262 -11.98 -9.10 -12.36
N ARG A 263 -12.91 -9.15 -13.33
CA ARG A 263 -12.73 -9.89 -14.57
C ARG A 263 -11.63 -9.29 -15.45
N ILE A 264 -11.60 -7.97 -15.61
CA ILE A 264 -10.57 -7.29 -16.42
C ILE A 264 -9.18 -7.60 -15.86
N ILE A 265 -9.04 -7.59 -14.53
CA ILE A 265 -7.76 -7.93 -13.88
C ILE A 265 -7.43 -9.40 -14.15
N SER A 266 -8.34 -10.34 -13.88
CA SER A 266 -8.08 -11.77 -14.03
C SER A 266 -7.79 -12.19 -15.47
N ASP A 267 -8.47 -11.58 -16.45
CA ASP A 267 -8.24 -11.87 -17.88
C ASP A 267 -6.82 -11.48 -18.34
N ASN A 268 -6.16 -10.54 -17.68
CA ASN A 268 -4.84 -10.03 -18.05
C ASN A 268 -3.70 -10.45 -17.10
N ILE A 269 -4.00 -11.09 -15.97
CA ILE A 269 -3.03 -11.32 -14.90
C ILE A 269 -1.88 -12.23 -15.33
N GLU A 270 -2.15 -13.32 -16.06
CA GLU A 270 -1.12 -14.26 -16.54
C GLU A 270 -0.09 -13.55 -17.41
N LYS A 271 -0.55 -12.77 -18.39
CA LYS A 271 0.35 -11.99 -19.25
C LYS A 271 1.24 -11.04 -18.45
N THR A 272 0.66 -10.37 -17.47
CA THR A 272 1.40 -9.43 -16.61
C THR A 272 2.48 -10.15 -15.79
N LEU A 273 2.20 -11.36 -15.33
CA LEU A 273 3.17 -12.20 -14.61
C LEU A 273 4.26 -12.75 -15.54
N ASP A 274 3.88 -13.23 -16.71
CA ASP A 274 4.83 -13.78 -17.71
C ASP A 274 5.89 -12.74 -18.08
N GLU A 275 5.54 -11.46 -18.19
CA GLU A 275 6.49 -10.38 -18.51
C GLU A 275 7.67 -10.31 -17.52
N VAL A 276 7.44 -10.60 -16.25
CA VAL A 276 8.46 -10.47 -15.18
C VAL A 276 9.07 -11.82 -14.76
N PHE A 277 8.33 -12.93 -14.87
CA PHE A 277 8.78 -14.24 -14.39
C PHE A 277 9.39 -15.14 -15.47
N THR A 278 8.99 -15.01 -16.72
CA THR A 278 9.61 -15.77 -17.83
C THR A 278 11.14 -15.55 -17.93
N PRO A 279 11.66 -14.30 -17.77
CA PRO A 279 13.11 -14.09 -17.83
C PRO A 279 13.89 -14.78 -16.70
N ILE A 280 13.24 -15.12 -15.59
CA ILE A 280 13.87 -15.80 -14.45
C ILE A 280 13.48 -17.29 -14.36
N GLY A 281 12.74 -17.80 -15.36
CA GLY A 281 12.44 -19.22 -15.52
C GLY A 281 11.39 -19.78 -14.53
N ILE A 282 10.52 -18.93 -13.97
CA ILE A 282 9.44 -19.34 -13.07
C ILE A 282 8.12 -19.34 -13.85
N SER A 283 7.42 -20.48 -13.83
CA SER A 283 6.11 -20.69 -14.47
C SER A 283 5.08 -21.36 -13.55
N ASP A 284 5.49 -21.85 -12.39
CA ASP A 284 4.59 -22.39 -11.38
C ASP A 284 4.20 -21.32 -10.38
N TRP A 285 2.97 -20.81 -10.49
CA TRP A 285 2.44 -19.77 -9.64
C TRP A 285 2.29 -20.20 -8.17
N ASN A 286 2.16 -21.47 -7.90
CA ASN A 286 2.11 -22.01 -6.54
C ASN A 286 3.50 -22.13 -5.88
N SER A 287 4.57 -21.98 -6.63
CA SER A 287 5.93 -21.84 -6.09
C SER A 287 6.24 -20.44 -5.54
N LEU A 288 5.33 -19.47 -5.72
CA LEU A 288 5.49 -18.09 -5.27
C LEU A 288 4.73 -17.81 -3.96
N PHE A 289 5.26 -16.88 -3.15
CA PHE A 289 4.45 -16.19 -2.14
C PHE A 289 3.79 -14.93 -2.75
N TRP A 290 2.62 -14.55 -2.23
CA TRP A 290 1.75 -13.60 -2.89
C TRP A 290 1.38 -12.41 -2.00
N ILE A 291 1.65 -11.20 -2.49
CA ILE A 291 1.18 -9.94 -1.93
C ILE A 291 0.26 -9.30 -2.98
N VAL A 292 -1.05 -9.49 -2.85
CA VAL A 292 -2.05 -9.01 -3.80
C VAL A 292 -2.88 -7.92 -3.16
N HIS A 293 -2.89 -6.73 -3.76
CA HIS A 293 -3.74 -5.63 -3.29
C HIS A 293 -5.21 -6.06 -3.21
N PRO A 294 -5.84 -5.99 -2.02
CA PRO A 294 -7.19 -6.48 -1.82
C PRO A 294 -8.21 -5.37 -2.11
N GLY A 295 -8.36 -5.00 -3.36
CA GLY A 295 -9.33 -3.98 -3.80
C GLY A 295 -10.79 -4.36 -3.49
N GLY A 296 -11.05 -5.61 -3.22
CA GLY A 296 -12.30 -6.22 -2.77
C GLY A 296 -12.19 -7.74 -2.88
N PRO A 297 -13.05 -8.53 -2.19
CA PRO A 297 -12.99 -10.00 -2.19
C PRO A 297 -13.00 -10.60 -3.59
N ALA A 298 -13.89 -10.12 -4.47
CA ALA A 298 -14.04 -10.63 -5.83
C ALA A 298 -12.77 -10.52 -6.69
N ILE A 299 -11.87 -9.57 -6.41
CA ILE A 299 -10.58 -9.47 -7.11
C ILE A 299 -9.69 -10.65 -6.69
N LEU A 300 -9.60 -10.90 -5.38
CA LEU A 300 -8.80 -12.01 -4.85
C LEU A 300 -9.33 -13.36 -5.36
N ASP A 301 -10.66 -13.56 -5.31
CA ASP A 301 -11.30 -14.79 -5.76
C ASP A 301 -11.05 -15.07 -7.25
N GLN A 302 -11.15 -14.06 -8.10
CA GLN A 302 -10.91 -14.23 -9.53
C GLN A 302 -9.44 -14.42 -9.89
N VAL A 303 -8.51 -13.75 -9.18
CA VAL A 303 -7.07 -13.97 -9.35
C VAL A 303 -6.71 -15.40 -8.93
N GLU A 304 -7.20 -15.86 -7.77
CA GLU A 304 -7.00 -17.22 -7.25
C GLU A 304 -7.51 -18.28 -8.24
N ALA A 305 -8.76 -18.13 -8.69
CA ALA A 305 -9.37 -19.06 -9.63
C ALA A 305 -8.66 -19.07 -11.00
N LYS A 306 -8.30 -17.90 -11.53
CA LYS A 306 -7.65 -17.76 -12.84
C LYS A 306 -6.27 -18.40 -12.89
N LEU A 307 -5.50 -18.24 -11.82
CA LEU A 307 -4.13 -18.75 -11.75
C LEU A 307 -4.04 -20.16 -11.12
N GLY A 308 -5.17 -20.73 -10.68
CA GLY A 308 -5.20 -22.01 -10.00
C GLY A 308 -4.37 -22.02 -8.71
N LEU A 309 -4.43 -20.91 -7.94
CA LEU A 309 -3.68 -20.80 -6.70
C LEU A 309 -4.29 -21.70 -5.62
N GLU A 310 -3.42 -22.28 -4.79
CA GLU A 310 -3.84 -22.97 -3.57
C GLU A 310 -4.48 -21.96 -2.58
N GLU A 311 -5.45 -22.40 -1.81
CA GLU A 311 -6.27 -21.59 -0.90
C GLU A 311 -5.45 -20.70 0.05
N GLU A 312 -4.31 -21.21 0.54
CA GLU A 312 -3.45 -20.49 1.48
C GLU A 312 -2.64 -19.33 0.85
N LYS A 313 -2.53 -19.27 -0.48
CA LYS A 313 -1.65 -18.31 -1.17
C LYS A 313 -2.04 -16.84 -0.95
N LEU A 314 -3.34 -16.56 -0.86
CA LEU A 314 -3.85 -15.19 -0.66
C LEU A 314 -4.28 -14.89 0.78
N ARG A 315 -3.95 -15.76 1.74
CA ARG A 315 -4.39 -15.62 3.14
C ARG A 315 -3.96 -14.29 3.79
N ALA A 316 -2.74 -13.80 3.53
CA ALA A 316 -2.27 -12.52 4.07
C ALA A 316 -3.05 -11.34 3.47
N SER A 317 -3.35 -11.38 2.16
CA SER A 317 -4.17 -10.36 1.49
C SER A 317 -5.61 -10.36 2.01
N ARG A 318 -6.22 -11.54 2.19
CA ARG A 318 -7.56 -11.69 2.76
C ARG A 318 -7.60 -11.22 4.22
N HIS A 319 -6.58 -11.57 5.01
CA HIS A 319 -6.47 -11.11 6.40
C HIS A 319 -6.43 -9.58 6.50
N VAL A 320 -5.59 -8.92 5.69
CA VAL A 320 -5.50 -7.45 5.68
C VAL A 320 -6.83 -6.82 5.29
N LEU A 321 -7.52 -7.36 4.28
CA LEU A 321 -8.85 -6.88 3.89
C LEU A 321 -9.87 -7.03 5.03
N SER A 322 -9.84 -8.17 5.74
CA SER A 322 -10.73 -8.45 6.87
C SER A 322 -10.51 -7.51 8.05
N GLU A 323 -9.25 -7.26 8.41
CA GLU A 323 -8.92 -6.52 9.64
C GLU A 323 -8.84 -5.00 9.45
N TYR A 324 -8.51 -4.53 8.24
CA TYR A 324 -8.23 -3.12 7.97
C TYR A 324 -9.08 -2.52 6.85
N GLY A 325 -9.78 -3.36 6.06
CA GLY A 325 -10.41 -2.92 4.83
C GLY A 325 -9.40 -2.60 3.74
N ASN A 326 -9.85 -1.90 2.70
CA ASN A 326 -8.98 -1.39 1.64
C ASN A 326 -8.32 -0.07 2.10
N VAL A 327 -7.10 -0.14 2.61
CA VAL A 327 -6.27 1.02 2.98
C VAL A 327 -5.49 1.59 1.78
N THR A 328 -6.07 1.55 0.61
CA THR A 328 -5.57 2.14 -0.64
C THR A 328 -4.10 1.76 -0.92
N SER A 329 -3.18 2.73 -1.02
CA SER A 329 -1.76 2.50 -1.32
C SER A 329 -1.01 1.74 -0.22
N ALA A 330 -1.45 1.82 1.02
CA ALA A 330 -0.80 1.17 2.14
C ALA A 330 -1.04 -0.36 2.19
N CYS A 331 -2.10 -0.89 1.54
CA CYS A 331 -2.48 -2.30 1.62
C CYS A 331 -1.33 -3.28 1.41
N VAL A 332 -0.59 -3.13 0.31
CA VAL A 332 0.49 -4.07 -0.04
C VAL A 332 1.62 -4.08 0.98
N LEU A 333 1.83 -2.96 1.66
CA LEU A 333 2.83 -2.86 2.74
C LEU A 333 2.31 -3.50 4.04
N PHE A 334 1.00 -3.39 4.34
CA PHE A 334 0.37 -4.15 5.43
C PHE A 334 0.46 -5.66 5.19
N ILE A 335 0.24 -6.10 3.94
CA ILE A 335 0.32 -7.53 3.59
C ILE A 335 1.75 -8.06 3.74
N LEU A 336 2.77 -7.29 3.33
CA LEU A 336 4.16 -7.64 3.55
C LEU A 336 4.48 -7.79 5.05
N ASP A 337 3.98 -6.89 5.89
CA ASP A 337 4.16 -6.91 7.34
C ASP A 337 3.45 -8.12 7.98
N GLU A 338 2.22 -8.41 7.56
CA GLU A 338 1.46 -9.56 8.00
C GLU A 338 2.15 -10.87 7.62
N MET A 339 2.54 -11.02 6.36
CA MET A 339 3.19 -12.23 5.84
C MET A 339 4.47 -12.56 6.60
N ARG A 340 5.37 -11.59 6.77
CA ARG A 340 6.63 -11.82 7.48
C ARG A 340 6.41 -12.16 8.95
N LYS A 341 5.48 -11.48 9.63
CA LYS A 341 5.15 -11.75 11.03
C LYS A 341 4.58 -13.15 11.20
N LYS A 342 3.66 -13.53 10.35
CA LYS A 342 3.06 -14.87 10.37
C LYS A 342 4.08 -15.94 10.04
N SER A 343 4.96 -15.72 9.06
CA SER A 343 6.08 -16.61 8.75
C SER A 343 6.97 -16.84 9.97
N MET A 344 7.29 -15.79 10.72
CA MET A 344 8.09 -15.90 11.96
C MET A 344 7.32 -16.65 13.06
N GLN A 345 6.05 -16.34 13.28
CA GLN A 345 5.21 -17.01 14.29
C GLN A 345 5.01 -18.50 13.99
N GLU A 346 4.89 -18.88 12.74
CA GLU A 346 4.73 -20.26 12.28
C GLU A 346 6.08 -20.99 12.13
N GLY A 347 7.20 -20.35 12.43
CA GLY A 347 8.53 -20.96 12.31
C GLY A 347 8.94 -21.30 10.87
N LYS A 348 8.44 -20.57 9.89
CA LYS A 348 8.80 -20.77 8.48
C LYS A 348 10.26 -20.42 8.23
N PRO A 349 10.95 -21.09 7.29
CA PRO A 349 12.37 -20.86 7.03
C PRO A 349 12.67 -19.52 6.37
N THR A 350 11.67 -18.86 5.75
CA THR A 350 11.84 -17.55 5.11
C THR A 350 10.73 -16.57 5.51
N THR A 351 10.94 -15.28 5.24
CA THR A 351 9.96 -14.22 5.46
C THR A 351 8.76 -14.31 4.49
N GLY A 352 8.87 -15.10 3.42
CA GLY A 352 7.84 -15.35 2.41
C GLY A 352 7.20 -16.74 2.55
N GLU A 353 6.69 -17.09 3.74
CA GLU A 353 5.96 -18.35 4.01
C GLU A 353 6.76 -19.64 3.73
N GLY A 354 8.09 -19.54 3.77
CA GLY A 354 8.98 -20.66 3.44
C GLY A 354 9.42 -20.71 1.98
N LEU A 355 8.85 -19.87 1.12
CA LEU A 355 9.18 -19.77 -0.30
C LEU A 355 10.26 -18.71 -0.54
N GLN A 356 11.04 -18.83 -1.60
CA GLN A 356 12.12 -17.91 -1.94
C GLN A 356 11.63 -16.73 -2.79
N TRP A 357 10.81 -17.02 -3.81
CA TRP A 357 10.31 -16.04 -4.76
C TRP A 357 8.88 -15.66 -4.47
N GLY A 358 8.55 -14.41 -4.76
CA GLY A 358 7.20 -13.92 -4.60
C GLY A 358 6.88 -12.75 -5.50
N VAL A 359 5.60 -12.41 -5.54
CA VAL A 359 5.07 -11.31 -6.33
C VAL A 359 4.25 -10.36 -5.47
N LEU A 360 4.46 -9.06 -5.70
CA LEU A 360 3.58 -8.01 -5.24
C LEU A 360 2.81 -7.45 -6.42
N LEU A 361 1.49 -7.45 -6.33
CA LEU A 361 0.57 -6.90 -7.32
C LEU A 361 -0.26 -5.78 -6.71
N GLY A 362 -0.12 -4.59 -7.27
CA GLY A 362 -0.97 -3.44 -7.00
C GLY A 362 -1.92 -3.19 -8.15
N PHE A 363 -3.21 -3.01 -7.88
CA PHE A 363 -4.23 -2.67 -8.88
C PHE A 363 -4.87 -1.34 -8.52
N GLY A 364 -5.15 -0.51 -9.51
CA GLY A 364 -5.79 0.77 -9.26
C GLY A 364 -6.32 1.45 -10.52
N PRO A 365 -6.68 2.73 -10.42
CA PRO A 365 -7.29 3.47 -11.53
C PRO A 365 -6.53 3.33 -12.83
N GLY A 366 -7.29 3.22 -13.95
CA GLY A 366 -6.71 3.18 -15.28
C GLY A 366 -7.08 1.99 -16.17
N ILE A 367 -7.24 0.69 -15.90
CA ILE A 367 -6.65 0.01 -14.72
C ILE A 367 -5.15 -0.09 -14.87
N THR A 368 -4.44 0.36 -13.86
CA THR A 368 -2.99 0.21 -13.80
C THR A 368 -2.62 -0.95 -12.88
N VAL A 369 -1.68 -1.78 -13.31
CA VAL A 369 -1.10 -2.88 -12.54
C VAL A 369 0.37 -2.59 -12.27
N GLU A 370 0.77 -2.57 -11.01
CA GLU A 370 2.16 -2.59 -10.58
C GLU A 370 2.53 -4.02 -10.18
N THR A 371 3.60 -4.52 -10.76
CA THR A 371 4.11 -5.87 -10.50
C THR A 371 5.55 -5.76 -10.01
N LEU A 372 5.81 -6.26 -8.79
CA LEU A 372 7.19 -6.35 -8.28
C LEU A 372 7.52 -7.82 -7.99
N VAL A 373 8.68 -8.25 -8.45
CA VAL A 373 9.26 -9.55 -8.08
C VAL A 373 10.08 -9.37 -6.82
N LEU A 374 9.76 -10.18 -5.84
CA LEU A 374 10.39 -10.17 -4.53
C LEU A 374 11.19 -11.45 -4.30
N HIS A 375 12.28 -11.33 -3.55
CA HIS A 375 12.99 -12.48 -3.01
C HIS A 375 13.00 -12.38 -1.49
N SER A 376 12.51 -13.42 -0.82
CA SER A 376 12.47 -13.49 0.64
C SER A 376 13.86 -13.77 1.22
N VAL A 377 14.03 -13.53 2.51
CA VAL A 377 15.27 -13.84 3.22
C VAL A 377 15.03 -14.93 4.28
N HIS A 378 16.10 -15.59 4.71
CA HIS A 378 16.01 -16.59 5.78
C HIS A 378 15.52 -15.98 7.09
N ALA A 379 14.52 -16.61 7.72
CA ALA A 379 13.93 -16.15 8.99
C ALA A 379 14.94 -16.18 10.15
N ALA A 380 15.95 -17.05 10.10
CA ALA A 380 17.02 -17.12 11.12
C ALA A 380 17.86 -15.83 11.22
N THR A 381 17.90 -15.01 10.16
CA THR A 381 18.53 -13.68 10.20
C THR A 381 17.64 -12.64 10.89
N CYS A 382 16.39 -12.98 11.17
CA CYS A 382 15.38 -12.13 11.80
C CYS A 382 15.17 -12.39 13.30
N SER A 383 15.81 -13.41 13.89
CA SER A 383 15.67 -13.70 15.32
C SER A 383 16.28 -12.58 16.19
N VAL A 384 15.46 -12.06 17.08
CA VAL A 384 15.84 -11.06 18.08
C VAL A 384 16.61 -11.79 19.19
N ASN A 385 17.83 -11.33 19.47
CA ASN A 385 18.44 -11.50 20.81
C ASN A 385 17.89 -10.41 21.73
#